data_a477865e1027e7fc18994c2a5d99aebd
#
_entry.id   a477865e1027e7fc18994c2a5d99aebd
#
_cell.length_a   1.000
_cell.length_b   1.000
_cell.length_c   1.000
_cell.angle_alpha   90.00
_cell.angle_beta   90.00
_cell.angle_gamma   90.00
#
_symmetry.space_group_name_H-M   'P 1'
#
loop_
_entity.id
_entity.type
_entity.pdbx_description
1 polymer ?
#
loop_
_entity_poly.entity_id
_entity_poly.type
_entity_poly.pdbx_seq_one_letter_code
_entity_poly.pdbx_strand_id
1 'polypeptide(L)'
;MTFGIESLGLLLLIAAVVAMLTRRLRVPYSVGLVTTGIILSSFSVQLNITLTKELIFSTLLPPLIFEAAFFLHWTELRRNFWVITTLASVGVVLSAAVTAVGMHYLAGWQWIGALVFGVLIAATDPVSVIATFKEAGVQGRLRILVEAESLFNDGAAAVLFGIAIAIAAGEEVTPIFISMTLVKTVGGGILCGALVAWVMLFMAGRTKDHLVEITFTTVAAYGSFLLAEYFHLSGVLATLASGLMMGNIGQTGAISARGREAVEAFWEYIAFVANSLIFLLIGIRE
;
A
#
# COMPACT_ATOMS: atom_id res chain seq x y z
N MET A 1 11.96 16.56 -13.02
CA MET A 1 12.40 15.50 -12.11
C MET A 1 13.68 14.88 -12.66
N THR A 2 14.84 15.26 -12.14
CA THR A 2 16.10 14.58 -12.48
C THR A 2 16.39 13.60 -11.36
N PHE A 3 15.81 12.39 -11.44
CA PHE A 3 16.38 11.27 -10.74
C PHE A 3 17.80 11.08 -11.28
N GLY A 4 18.80 11.45 -10.49
CA GLY A 4 20.17 11.09 -10.84
C GLY A 4 20.25 9.57 -10.82
N ILE A 5 20.47 8.94 -11.98
CA ILE A 5 20.63 7.48 -12.11
C ILE A 5 21.68 6.97 -11.12
N GLU A 6 22.70 7.77 -10.86
CA GLU A 6 23.74 7.53 -9.87
C GLU A 6 23.18 7.41 -8.44
N SER A 7 22.27 8.30 -8.03
CA SER A 7 21.64 8.27 -6.71
C SER A 7 20.73 7.06 -6.54
N LEU A 8 19.97 6.67 -7.57
CA LEU A 8 19.13 5.50 -7.53
C LEU A 8 19.95 4.21 -7.39
N GLY A 9 21.04 4.09 -8.17
CA GLY A 9 21.94 2.94 -8.09
C GLY A 9 22.60 2.82 -6.71
N LEU A 10 23.01 3.95 -6.11
CA LEU A 10 23.56 3.98 -4.76
C LEU A 10 22.54 3.55 -3.71
N LEU A 11 21.30 4.05 -3.78
CA LEU A 11 20.24 3.68 -2.85
C LEU A 11 19.90 2.19 -2.93
N LEU A 12 19.84 1.63 -4.14
CA LEU A 12 19.61 0.19 -4.34
C LEU A 12 20.77 -0.67 -3.81
N LEU A 13 22.02 -0.22 -3.99
CA LEU A 13 23.18 -0.89 -3.42
C LEU A 13 23.12 -0.90 -1.89
N ILE A 14 22.81 0.25 -1.28
CA ILE A 14 22.65 0.38 0.17
C ILE A 14 21.52 -0.55 0.64
N ALA A 15 20.38 -0.53 -0.03
CA ALA A 15 19.25 -1.39 0.29
C ALA A 15 19.61 -2.88 0.25
N ALA A 16 20.38 -3.32 -0.77
CA ALA A 16 20.84 -4.69 -0.86
C ALA A 16 21.80 -5.08 0.28
N VAL A 17 22.73 -4.19 0.64
CA VAL A 17 23.63 -4.42 1.78
C VAL A 17 22.86 -4.48 3.09
N VAL A 18 21.92 -3.55 3.32
CA VAL A 18 21.05 -3.56 4.50
C VAL A 18 20.21 -4.84 4.57
N ALA A 19 19.66 -5.31 3.44
CA ALA A 19 18.92 -6.57 3.39
C ALA A 19 19.78 -7.78 3.81
N MET A 20 21.06 -7.81 3.43
CA MET A 20 22.00 -8.86 3.85
C MET A 20 22.31 -8.77 5.36
N LEU A 21 22.52 -7.56 5.88
CA LEU A 21 22.88 -7.35 7.28
C LEU A 21 21.70 -7.63 8.22
N THR A 22 20.50 -7.12 7.88
CA THR A 22 19.28 -7.31 8.69
C THR A 22 18.89 -8.78 8.80
N ARG A 23 19.01 -9.55 7.71
CA ARG A 23 18.81 -11.01 7.74
C ARG A 23 19.78 -11.71 8.68
N ARG A 24 21.05 -11.27 8.71
CA ARG A 24 22.07 -11.86 9.61
C ARG A 24 21.86 -11.48 11.05
N LEU A 25 21.39 -10.25 11.32
CA LEU A 25 21.15 -9.72 12.65
C LEU A 25 19.76 -10.07 13.20
N ARG A 26 18.88 -10.67 12.37
CA ARG A 26 17.48 -10.96 12.71
C ARG A 26 16.68 -9.69 13.10
N VAL A 27 16.94 -8.59 12.41
CA VAL A 27 16.24 -7.31 12.60
C VAL A 27 15.31 -7.09 11.41
N PRO A 28 14.08 -6.54 11.62
CA PRO A 28 13.18 -6.21 10.51
C PRO A 28 13.86 -5.31 9.48
N TYR A 29 13.66 -5.63 8.19
CA TYR A 29 14.31 -4.94 7.08
C TYR A 29 14.00 -3.44 7.04
N SER A 30 12.74 -3.05 7.27
CA SER A 30 12.29 -1.66 7.32
C SER A 30 13.02 -0.85 8.39
N VAL A 31 13.21 -1.41 9.58
CA VAL A 31 13.97 -0.78 10.67
C VAL A 31 15.42 -0.55 10.28
N GLY A 32 16.04 -1.55 9.63
CA GLY A 32 17.41 -1.43 9.13
C GLY A 32 17.57 -0.32 8.09
N LEU A 33 16.59 -0.16 7.18
CA LEU A 33 16.59 0.88 6.16
C LEU A 33 16.45 2.28 6.77
N VAL A 34 15.47 2.48 7.65
CA VAL A 34 15.27 3.78 8.33
C VAL A 34 16.51 4.17 9.13
N THR A 35 17.05 3.24 9.93
CA THR A 35 18.27 3.49 10.70
C THR A 35 19.44 3.87 9.79
N THR A 36 19.60 3.16 8.68
CA THR A 36 20.65 3.47 7.70
C THR A 36 20.43 4.83 7.06
N GLY A 37 19.17 5.20 6.76
CA GLY A 37 18.80 6.51 6.24
C GLY A 37 19.19 7.64 7.20
N ILE A 38 18.88 7.50 8.48
CA ILE A 38 19.26 8.46 9.54
C ILE A 38 20.79 8.60 9.63
N ILE A 39 21.52 7.49 9.58
CA ILE A 39 22.99 7.52 9.57
C ILE A 39 23.51 8.27 8.33
N LEU A 40 22.98 7.99 7.15
CA LEU A 40 23.36 8.68 5.91
C LEU A 40 23.09 10.18 5.96
N SER A 41 21.96 10.60 6.53
CA SER A 41 21.61 11.99 6.76
C SER A 41 22.69 12.71 7.59
N SER A 42 23.24 12.05 8.60
CA SER A 42 24.30 12.58 9.47
C SER A 42 25.64 12.83 8.73
N PHE A 43 25.89 12.13 7.62
CA PHE A 43 27.10 12.29 6.81
C PHE A 43 26.98 13.33 5.68
N SER A 44 25.90 14.14 5.67
CA SER A 44 25.65 15.17 4.63
C SER A 44 25.74 14.64 3.19
N VAL A 45 25.35 13.38 2.98
CA VAL A 45 25.26 12.80 1.63
C VAL A 45 24.17 13.54 0.88
N GLN A 46 24.52 14.45 -0.02
CA GLN A 46 23.57 15.16 -0.87
C GLN A 46 22.98 14.21 -1.89
N LEU A 47 21.98 13.46 -1.49
CA LEU A 47 21.16 12.73 -2.43
C LEU A 47 20.16 13.71 -3.02
N ASN A 48 20.30 14.02 -4.31
CA ASN A 48 19.40 14.91 -5.06
C ASN A 48 18.01 14.27 -5.30
N ILE A 49 17.54 13.46 -4.35
CA ILE A 49 16.23 12.81 -4.38
C ILE A 49 15.41 13.36 -3.24
N THR A 50 14.37 14.09 -3.57
CA THR A 50 13.39 14.56 -2.58
C THR A 50 12.19 13.62 -2.57
N LEU A 51 11.76 13.21 -1.38
CA LEU A 51 10.54 12.47 -1.18
C LEU A 51 9.36 13.43 -1.43
N THR A 52 8.80 13.40 -2.64
CA THR A 52 7.64 14.21 -3.00
C THR A 52 6.36 13.38 -2.87
N LYS A 53 5.22 14.06 -2.71
CA LYS A 53 3.91 13.40 -2.67
C LYS A 53 3.69 12.57 -3.94
N GLU A 54 4.03 13.10 -5.11
CA GLU A 54 3.86 12.43 -6.39
C GLU A 54 4.70 11.16 -6.50
N LEU A 55 5.94 11.18 -5.98
CA LEU A 55 6.80 10.00 -5.95
C LEU A 55 6.19 8.88 -5.11
N ILE A 56 5.72 9.21 -3.90
CA ILE A 56 5.13 8.22 -3.00
C ILE A 56 3.83 7.68 -3.60
N PHE A 57 2.86 8.57 -3.86
CA PHE A 57 1.51 8.16 -4.22
C PHE A 57 1.41 7.60 -5.64
N SER A 58 2.05 8.24 -6.63
CA SER A 58 1.86 7.83 -8.02
C SER A 58 2.87 6.79 -8.50
N THR A 59 4.02 6.64 -7.83
CA THR A 59 5.09 5.75 -8.30
C THR A 59 5.33 4.57 -7.37
N LEU A 60 5.42 4.79 -6.06
CA LEU A 60 5.85 3.75 -5.12
C LEU A 60 4.67 3.01 -4.47
N LEU A 61 3.55 3.67 -4.26
CA LEU A 61 2.39 3.08 -3.58
C LEU A 61 1.64 2.04 -4.43
N PRO A 62 1.35 2.28 -5.73
CA PRO A 62 0.62 1.30 -6.55
C PRO A 62 1.27 -0.08 -6.60
N PRO A 63 2.60 -0.23 -6.82
CA PRO A 63 3.22 -1.55 -6.83
C PRO A 63 3.16 -2.27 -5.48
N LEU A 64 3.26 -1.56 -4.36
CA LEU A 64 3.18 -2.17 -3.04
C LEU A 64 1.80 -2.75 -2.76
N ILE A 65 0.75 -1.97 -3.04
CA ILE A 65 -0.63 -2.42 -2.86
C ILE A 65 -0.94 -3.56 -3.82
N PHE A 66 -0.52 -3.43 -5.09
CA PHE A 66 -0.81 -4.44 -6.10
C PHE A 66 -0.13 -5.76 -5.78
N GLU A 67 1.15 -5.75 -5.41
CA GLU A 67 1.90 -6.97 -5.04
C GLU A 67 1.22 -7.66 -3.86
N ALA A 68 0.96 -6.95 -2.78
CA ALA A 68 0.34 -7.52 -1.60
C ALA A 68 -1.07 -8.10 -1.92
N ALA A 69 -1.87 -7.40 -2.72
CA ALA A 69 -3.18 -7.86 -3.17
C ALA A 69 -3.10 -9.06 -4.14
N PHE A 70 -2.07 -9.09 -5.02
CA PHE A 70 -1.85 -10.15 -5.99
C PHE A 70 -1.59 -11.51 -5.33
N PHE A 71 -0.83 -11.53 -4.23
CA PHE A 71 -0.55 -12.74 -3.46
C PHE A 71 -1.65 -13.15 -2.49
N LEU A 72 -2.65 -12.29 -2.27
CA LEU A 72 -3.76 -12.58 -1.37
C LEU A 72 -4.78 -13.54 -2.00
N HIS A 73 -5.01 -14.68 -1.38
CA HIS A 73 -5.92 -15.70 -1.89
C HIS A 73 -7.40 -15.36 -1.61
N TRP A 74 -8.21 -15.28 -2.66
CA TRP A 74 -9.63 -14.95 -2.58
C TRP A 74 -10.43 -15.89 -1.67
N THR A 75 -10.13 -17.18 -1.67
CA THR A 75 -10.80 -18.18 -0.82
C THR A 75 -10.63 -17.89 0.66
N GLU A 76 -9.44 -17.47 1.06
CA GLU A 76 -9.10 -17.13 2.45
C GLU A 76 -9.66 -15.77 2.84
N LEU A 77 -9.58 -14.80 1.95
CA LEU A 77 -10.19 -13.49 2.11
C LEU A 77 -11.70 -13.60 2.31
N ARG A 78 -12.40 -14.33 1.44
CA ARG A 78 -13.85 -14.53 1.53
C ARG A 78 -14.26 -15.22 2.83
N ARG A 79 -13.50 -16.21 3.29
CA ARG A 79 -13.76 -16.92 4.55
C ARG A 79 -13.67 -16.00 5.77
N ASN A 80 -12.81 -15.00 5.73
CA ASN A 80 -12.57 -14.07 6.83
C ASN A 80 -13.12 -12.67 6.58
N PHE A 81 -13.87 -12.47 5.50
CA PHE A 81 -14.31 -11.17 5.00
C PHE A 81 -14.91 -10.27 6.09
N TRP A 82 -15.85 -10.77 6.86
CA TRP A 82 -16.51 -9.98 7.92
C TRP A 82 -15.54 -9.54 9.01
N VAL A 83 -14.60 -10.39 9.39
CA VAL A 83 -13.59 -10.06 10.41
C VAL A 83 -12.65 -8.99 9.87
N ILE A 84 -12.14 -9.16 8.66
CA ILE A 84 -11.24 -8.21 8.00
C ILE A 84 -11.93 -6.86 7.83
N THR A 85 -13.14 -6.84 7.27
CA THR A 85 -13.89 -5.59 7.05
C THR A 85 -14.20 -4.88 8.37
N THR A 86 -14.55 -5.61 9.43
CA THR A 86 -14.81 -5.01 10.75
C THR A 86 -13.52 -4.42 11.33
N LEU A 87 -12.41 -5.12 11.28
CA LEU A 87 -11.12 -4.62 11.76
C LEU A 87 -10.66 -3.40 10.96
N ALA A 88 -10.71 -3.48 9.64
CA ALA A 88 -10.28 -2.41 8.75
C ALA A 88 -11.20 -1.17 8.74
N SER A 89 -12.45 -1.26 9.22
CA SER A 89 -13.35 -0.11 9.30
C SER A 89 -13.57 0.35 10.74
N VAL A 90 -14.19 -0.49 11.59
CA VAL A 90 -14.46 -0.13 12.99
C VAL A 90 -13.15 0.01 13.77
N GLY A 91 -12.16 -0.85 13.52
CA GLY A 91 -10.84 -0.76 14.14
C GLY A 91 -10.15 0.57 13.84
N VAL A 92 -10.15 1.00 12.58
CA VAL A 92 -9.56 2.29 12.15
C VAL A 92 -10.29 3.47 12.79
N VAL A 93 -11.63 3.45 12.80
CA VAL A 93 -12.44 4.53 13.44
C VAL A 93 -12.15 4.60 14.94
N LEU A 94 -12.08 3.45 15.63
CA LEU A 94 -11.77 3.41 17.06
C LEU A 94 -10.34 3.89 17.34
N SER A 95 -9.37 3.44 16.56
CA SER A 95 -7.96 3.88 16.66
C SER A 95 -7.85 5.41 16.47
N ALA A 96 -8.48 5.92 15.41
CA ALA A 96 -8.52 7.36 15.14
C ALA A 96 -9.18 8.15 16.29
N ALA A 97 -10.32 7.67 16.81
CA ALA A 97 -11.04 8.32 17.88
C ALA A 97 -10.23 8.34 19.20
N VAL A 98 -9.65 7.20 19.59
CA VAL A 98 -8.81 7.11 20.82
C VAL A 98 -7.60 8.02 20.70
N THR A 99 -6.94 8.05 19.55
CA THR A 99 -5.81 8.94 19.30
C THR A 99 -6.24 10.41 19.34
N ALA A 100 -7.35 10.78 18.68
CA ALA A 100 -7.85 12.14 18.68
C ALA A 100 -8.19 12.62 20.10
N VAL A 101 -8.85 11.78 20.90
CA VAL A 101 -9.16 12.07 22.31
C VAL A 101 -7.86 12.24 23.11
N GLY A 102 -6.90 11.33 22.95
CA GLY A 102 -5.60 11.45 23.62
C GLY A 102 -4.87 12.73 23.25
N MET A 103 -4.79 13.07 21.97
CA MET A 103 -4.13 14.30 21.50
C MET A 103 -4.82 15.56 22.00
N HIS A 104 -6.16 15.56 22.09
CA HIS A 104 -6.89 16.70 22.63
C HIS A 104 -6.65 16.89 24.14
N TYR A 105 -6.87 15.85 24.93
CA TYR A 105 -6.83 15.97 26.41
C TYR A 105 -5.42 15.91 27.00
N LEU A 106 -4.48 15.15 26.39
CA LEU A 106 -3.12 15.01 26.93
C LEU A 106 -2.14 16.00 26.30
N ALA A 107 -2.26 16.27 24.99
CA ALA A 107 -1.35 17.16 24.28
C ALA A 107 -1.91 18.57 24.04
N GLY A 108 -3.18 18.83 24.42
CA GLY A 108 -3.81 20.15 24.30
C GLY A 108 -4.13 20.59 22.86
N TRP A 109 -4.21 19.67 21.92
CA TRP A 109 -4.49 20.00 20.51
C TRP A 109 -5.96 20.38 20.32
N GLN A 110 -6.23 21.22 19.34
CA GLN A 110 -7.60 21.49 18.91
C GLN A 110 -8.23 20.22 18.32
N TRP A 111 -9.56 20.04 18.51
CA TRP A 111 -10.27 18.84 18.06
C TRP A 111 -10.06 18.50 16.59
N ILE A 112 -10.08 19.50 15.71
CA ILE A 112 -9.89 19.29 14.26
C ILE A 112 -8.50 18.73 13.97
N GLY A 113 -7.45 19.33 14.53
CA GLY A 113 -6.09 18.85 14.37
C GLY A 113 -5.87 17.47 14.96
N ALA A 114 -6.43 17.21 16.15
CA ALA A 114 -6.39 15.92 16.81
C ALA A 114 -7.11 14.82 15.99
N LEU A 115 -8.27 15.14 15.39
CA LEU A 115 -9.00 14.22 14.51
C LEU A 115 -8.21 13.89 13.25
N VAL A 116 -7.70 14.89 12.53
CA VAL A 116 -6.90 14.69 11.31
C VAL A 116 -5.68 13.85 11.61
N PHE A 117 -4.96 14.13 12.69
CA PHE A 117 -3.81 13.35 13.12
C PHE A 117 -4.20 11.92 13.51
N GLY A 118 -5.30 11.75 14.27
CA GLY A 118 -5.80 10.44 14.68
C GLY A 118 -6.14 9.54 13.49
N VAL A 119 -6.77 10.10 12.46
CA VAL A 119 -7.08 9.36 11.22
C VAL A 119 -5.80 9.06 10.44
N LEU A 120 -4.87 10.02 10.37
CA LEU A 120 -3.59 9.86 9.64
C LEU A 120 -2.78 8.66 10.16
N ILE A 121 -2.70 8.48 11.48
CA ILE A 121 -1.91 7.39 12.08
C ILE A 121 -2.71 6.12 12.36
N ALA A 122 -4.00 6.09 12.00
CA ALA A 122 -4.84 4.91 12.20
C ALA A 122 -4.55 3.77 11.20
N ALA A 123 -3.98 4.09 10.04
CA ALA A 123 -3.47 3.10 9.11
C ALA A 123 -2.23 2.40 9.69
N THR A 124 -2.13 1.09 9.49
CA THR A 124 -1.05 0.26 10.05
C THR A 124 -0.31 -0.45 8.93
N ASP A 125 1.02 -0.43 8.97
CA ASP A 125 1.86 -1.21 8.05
C ASP A 125 2.18 -2.58 8.66
N PRO A 126 1.84 -3.70 8.01
CA PRO A 126 2.06 -5.04 8.54
C PRO A 126 3.47 -5.57 8.28
N VAL A 127 4.32 -4.88 7.51
CA VAL A 127 5.61 -5.39 7.03
C VAL A 127 6.47 -5.93 8.19
N SER A 128 6.59 -5.17 9.28
CA SER A 128 7.36 -5.61 10.45
C SER A 128 6.72 -6.78 11.19
N VAL A 129 5.39 -6.82 11.27
CA VAL A 129 4.63 -7.91 11.92
C VAL A 129 4.75 -9.19 11.09
N ILE A 130 4.61 -9.09 9.78
CA ILE A 130 4.74 -10.22 8.85
C ILE A 130 6.16 -10.79 8.87
N ALA A 131 7.18 -9.94 8.91
CA ALA A 131 8.57 -10.37 9.06
C ALA A 131 8.76 -11.16 10.35
N THR A 132 8.23 -10.67 11.46
CA THR A 132 8.26 -11.36 12.76
C THR A 132 7.50 -12.69 12.73
N PHE A 133 6.33 -12.74 12.09
CA PHE A 133 5.56 -13.98 11.91
C PHE A 133 6.33 -15.02 11.10
N LYS A 134 7.02 -14.58 10.05
CA LYS A 134 7.85 -15.46 9.21
C LYS A 134 9.01 -16.05 10.00
N GLU A 135 9.67 -15.25 10.84
CA GLU A 135 10.75 -15.71 11.72
C GLU A 135 10.25 -16.64 12.83
N ALA A 136 9.09 -16.34 13.39
CA ALA A 136 8.45 -17.16 14.44
C ALA A 136 7.72 -18.40 13.88
N GLY A 137 7.72 -18.60 12.54
CA GLY A 137 7.02 -19.72 11.89
C GLY A 137 5.50 -19.63 11.98
N VAL A 138 4.93 -18.46 12.28
CA VAL A 138 3.48 -18.25 12.33
C VAL A 138 2.92 -18.27 10.92
N GLN A 139 2.04 -19.23 10.66
CA GLN A 139 1.37 -19.42 9.38
C GLN A 139 -0.14 -19.49 9.54
N GLY A 140 -0.86 -19.49 8.43
CA GLY A 140 -2.30 -19.71 8.38
C GLY A 140 -3.12 -18.44 8.67
N ARG A 141 -4.26 -18.62 9.34
CA ARG A 141 -5.31 -17.60 9.44
C ARG A 141 -4.87 -16.26 10.02
N LEU A 142 -4.00 -16.25 11.04
CA LEU A 142 -3.57 -15.03 11.70
C LEU A 142 -2.76 -14.14 10.75
N ARG A 143 -1.85 -14.73 9.99
CA ARG A 143 -1.05 -14.01 8.99
C ARG A 143 -1.96 -13.36 7.96
N ILE A 144 -2.90 -14.10 7.39
CA ILE A 144 -3.83 -13.62 6.38
C ILE A 144 -4.72 -12.48 6.92
N LEU A 145 -5.18 -12.60 8.18
CA LEU A 145 -5.97 -11.55 8.82
C LEU A 145 -5.18 -10.25 8.94
N VAL A 146 -3.91 -10.31 9.34
CA VAL A 146 -3.05 -9.13 9.49
C VAL A 146 -2.72 -8.52 8.14
N GLU A 147 -2.35 -9.34 7.14
CA GLU A 147 -2.05 -8.87 5.78
C GLU A 147 -3.27 -8.21 5.13
N ALA A 148 -4.42 -8.89 5.17
CA ALA A 148 -5.63 -8.37 4.56
C ALA A 148 -6.21 -7.17 5.32
N GLU A 149 -6.18 -7.20 6.66
CA GLU A 149 -6.64 -6.08 7.49
C GLU A 149 -5.89 -4.81 7.13
N SER A 150 -4.55 -4.86 7.07
CA SER A 150 -3.73 -3.70 6.74
C SER A 150 -3.99 -3.16 5.33
N LEU A 151 -4.11 -4.03 4.33
CA LEU A 151 -4.45 -3.60 2.96
C LEU A 151 -5.80 -2.89 2.88
N PHE A 152 -6.79 -3.36 3.64
CA PHE A 152 -8.12 -2.76 3.65
C PHE A 152 -8.17 -1.51 4.55
N ASN A 153 -7.40 -1.46 5.63
CA ASN A 153 -7.37 -0.30 6.51
C ASN A 153 -6.73 0.92 5.83
N ASP A 154 -5.71 0.74 4.97
CA ASP A 154 -5.14 1.81 4.17
C ASP A 154 -6.20 2.49 3.30
N GLY A 155 -7.04 1.68 2.64
CA GLY A 155 -8.18 2.19 1.88
C GLY A 155 -9.21 2.92 2.74
N ALA A 156 -9.55 2.36 3.91
CA ALA A 156 -10.48 2.95 4.86
C ALA A 156 -9.94 4.26 5.46
N ALA A 157 -8.67 4.26 5.87
CA ALA A 157 -8.00 5.43 6.42
C ALA A 157 -7.90 6.58 5.41
N ALA A 158 -7.59 6.28 4.14
CA ALA A 158 -7.55 7.27 3.07
C ALA A 158 -8.90 7.98 2.87
N VAL A 159 -10.02 7.22 2.91
CA VAL A 159 -11.37 7.79 2.81
C VAL A 159 -11.73 8.61 4.04
N LEU A 160 -11.45 8.10 5.25
CA LEU A 160 -11.69 8.84 6.50
C LEU A 160 -10.84 10.11 6.57
N PHE A 161 -9.61 10.07 6.06
CA PHE A 161 -8.74 11.24 5.98
C PHE A 161 -9.34 12.32 5.07
N GLY A 162 -9.89 11.94 3.91
CA GLY A 162 -10.61 12.86 3.04
C GLY A 162 -11.81 13.54 3.74
N ILE A 163 -12.60 12.78 4.53
CA ILE A 163 -13.70 13.31 5.33
C ILE A 163 -13.18 14.24 6.44
N ALA A 164 -12.10 13.86 7.14
CA ALA A 164 -11.51 14.69 8.17
C ALA A 164 -10.99 16.03 7.63
N ILE A 165 -10.42 16.03 6.42
CA ILE A 165 -9.99 17.24 5.71
C ILE A 165 -11.19 18.11 5.31
N ALA A 166 -12.30 17.54 4.82
CA ALA A 166 -13.52 18.27 4.51
C ALA A 166 -14.09 18.97 5.76
N ILE A 167 -14.10 18.27 6.91
CA ILE A 167 -14.47 18.87 8.20
C ILE A 167 -13.52 20.03 8.57
N ALA A 168 -12.21 19.82 8.39
CA ALA A 168 -11.19 20.83 8.68
C ALA A 168 -11.31 22.08 7.77
N ALA A 169 -11.75 21.89 6.53
CA ALA A 169 -12.04 22.95 5.57
C ALA A 169 -13.35 23.72 5.87
N GLY A 170 -14.14 23.27 6.86
CA GLY A 170 -15.42 23.90 7.24
C GLY A 170 -16.60 23.49 6.35
N GLU A 171 -16.48 22.38 5.61
CA GLU A 171 -17.59 21.86 4.81
C GLU A 171 -18.69 21.28 5.71
N GLU A 172 -19.96 21.43 5.30
CA GLU A 172 -21.07 20.82 6.02
C GLU A 172 -21.09 19.30 5.80
N VAL A 173 -20.54 18.57 6.77
CA VAL A 173 -20.48 17.11 6.72
C VAL A 173 -21.75 16.52 7.34
N THR A 174 -22.71 16.18 6.49
CA THR A 174 -23.95 15.48 6.90
C THR A 174 -23.75 13.95 6.84
N PRO A 175 -24.57 13.16 7.57
CA PRO A 175 -24.53 11.69 7.44
C PRO A 175 -24.75 11.19 6.00
N ILE A 176 -25.55 11.92 5.22
CA ILE A 176 -25.79 11.63 3.80
C ILE A 176 -24.50 11.89 2.99
N PHE A 177 -23.82 13.01 3.24
CA PHE A 177 -22.53 13.32 2.61
C PHE A 177 -21.50 12.20 2.88
N ILE A 178 -21.37 11.79 4.15
CA ILE A 178 -20.44 10.69 4.54
C ILE A 178 -20.79 9.41 3.78
N SER A 179 -22.06 8.99 3.81
CA SER A 179 -22.48 7.75 3.16
C SER A 179 -22.30 7.78 1.65
N MET A 180 -22.63 8.89 1.00
CA MET A 180 -22.40 9.05 -0.46
C MET A 180 -20.92 9.07 -0.80
N THR A 181 -20.09 9.75 -0.03
CA THR A 181 -18.63 9.78 -0.22
C THR A 181 -18.05 8.38 -0.05
N LEU A 182 -18.43 7.64 0.99
CA LEU A 182 -18.00 6.26 1.18
C LEU A 182 -18.41 5.37 0.01
N VAL A 183 -19.68 5.37 -0.39
CA VAL A 183 -20.16 4.52 -1.49
C VAL A 183 -19.48 4.89 -2.81
N LYS A 184 -19.36 6.19 -3.11
CA LYS A 184 -18.69 6.66 -4.33
C LYS A 184 -17.20 6.29 -4.32
N THR A 185 -16.47 6.64 -3.27
CA THR A 185 -15.00 6.50 -3.24
C THR A 185 -14.58 5.05 -3.10
N VAL A 186 -15.22 4.28 -2.20
CA VAL A 186 -14.93 2.86 -2.00
C VAL A 186 -15.50 2.01 -3.13
N GLY A 187 -16.79 2.11 -3.38
CA GLY A 187 -17.46 1.31 -4.42
C GLY A 187 -16.97 1.65 -5.81
N GLY A 188 -16.81 2.94 -6.11
CA GLY A 188 -16.25 3.42 -7.37
C GLY A 188 -14.80 2.97 -7.57
N GLY A 189 -13.96 3.05 -6.53
CA GLY A 189 -12.57 2.57 -6.58
C GLY A 189 -12.50 1.07 -6.89
N ILE A 190 -13.24 0.25 -6.15
CA ILE A 190 -13.27 -1.21 -6.38
C ILE A 190 -13.76 -1.54 -7.80
N LEU A 191 -14.83 -0.90 -8.26
CA LEU A 191 -15.36 -1.12 -9.61
C LEU A 191 -14.37 -0.69 -10.69
N CYS A 192 -13.72 0.46 -10.52
CA CYS A 192 -12.69 0.95 -11.44
C CYS A 192 -11.53 -0.06 -11.55
N GLY A 193 -11.00 -0.52 -10.42
CA GLY A 193 -9.92 -1.51 -10.38
C GLY A 193 -10.33 -2.84 -11.00
N ALA A 194 -11.52 -3.32 -10.70
CA ALA A 194 -12.06 -4.55 -11.26
C ALA A 194 -12.25 -4.47 -12.79
N LEU A 195 -12.71 -3.34 -13.29
CA LEU A 195 -12.87 -3.12 -14.74
C LEU A 195 -11.52 -3.10 -15.46
N VAL A 196 -10.53 -2.38 -14.92
CA VAL A 196 -9.18 -2.34 -15.48
C VAL A 196 -8.57 -3.74 -15.49
N ALA A 197 -8.63 -4.47 -14.36
CA ALA A 197 -8.13 -5.84 -14.27
C ALA A 197 -8.82 -6.79 -15.25
N TRP A 198 -10.14 -6.68 -15.39
CA TRP A 198 -10.90 -7.50 -16.33
C TRP A 198 -10.44 -7.29 -17.78
N VAL A 199 -10.25 -6.02 -18.20
CA VAL A 199 -9.74 -5.71 -19.53
C VAL A 199 -8.33 -6.28 -19.74
N MET A 200 -7.44 -6.10 -18.75
CA MET A 200 -6.07 -6.60 -18.83
C MET A 200 -6.01 -8.13 -18.85
N LEU A 201 -6.82 -8.82 -18.04
CA LEU A 201 -6.93 -10.28 -18.07
C LEU A 201 -7.45 -10.81 -19.41
N PHE A 202 -8.45 -10.13 -19.99
CA PHE A 202 -8.97 -10.48 -21.29
C PHE A 202 -7.91 -10.34 -22.40
N MET A 203 -7.03 -9.35 -22.30
CA MET A 203 -5.90 -9.18 -23.22
C MET A 203 -4.79 -10.20 -22.95
N ALA A 204 -4.45 -10.43 -21.70
CA ALA A 204 -3.41 -11.39 -21.28
C ALA A 204 -3.75 -12.82 -21.73
N GLY A 205 -5.01 -13.23 -21.66
CA GLY A 205 -5.45 -14.56 -22.14
C GLY A 205 -5.27 -14.81 -23.63
N ARG A 206 -4.86 -13.81 -24.41
CA ARG A 206 -4.58 -13.92 -25.85
C ARG A 206 -3.10 -14.04 -26.19
N THR A 207 -2.23 -13.98 -25.22
CA THR A 207 -0.77 -14.11 -25.39
C THR A 207 -0.23 -15.24 -24.51
N LYS A 208 0.96 -15.70 -24.84
CA LYS A 208 1.77 -16.60 -24.00
C LYS A 208 3.18 -16.03 -23.77
N ASP A 209 3.34 -14.75 -24.11
CA ASP A 209 4.61 -14.05 -23.89
C ASP A 209 4.60 -13.45 -22.48
N HIS A 210 5.47 -13.97 -21.64
CA HIS A 210 5.59 -13.55 -20.24
C HIS A 210 5.92 -12.06 -20.07
N LEU A 211 6.63 -11.43 -21.01
CA LEU A 211 6.94 -10.00 -20.94
C LEU A 211 5.69 -9.15 -21.22
N VAL A 212 4.84 -9.61 -22.15
CA VAL A 212 3.55 -8.98 -22.41
C VAL A 212 2.59 -9.16 -21.23
N GLU A 213 2.60 -10.35 -20.61
CA GLU A 213 1.78 -10.63 -19.42
C GLU A 213 2.23 -9.74 -18.23
N ILE A 214 3.54 -9.56 -17.98
CA ILE A 214 4.06 -8.60 -17.00
C ILE A 214 3.59 -7.19 -17.32
N THR A 215 3.67 -6.77 -18.58
CA THR A 215 3.22 -5.44 -19.01
C THR A 215 1.75 -5.21 -18.70
N PHE A 216 0.86 -6.20 -18.97
CA PHE A 216 -0.56 -6.09 -18.63
C PHE A 216 -0.80 -6.00 -17.13
N THR A 217 -0.04 -6.72 -16.30
CA THR A 217 -0.15 -6.57 -14.84
C THR A 217 0.33 -5.20 -14.39
N THR A 218 1.38 -4.65 -15.02
CA THR A 218 1.88 -3.30 -14.73
C THR A 218 0.84 -2.23 -15.10
N VAL A 219 0.24 -2.35 -16.28
CA VAL A 219 -0.87 -1.46 -16.69
C VAL A 219 -2.07 -1.62 -15.76
N ALA A 220 -2.36 -2.83 -15.28
CA ALA A 220 -3.43 -3.06 -14.31
C ALA A 220 -3.16 -2.36 -12.98
N ALA A 221 -1.94 -2.40 -12.46
CA ALA A 221 -1.56 -1.77 -11.20
C ALA A 221 -1.62 -0.24 -11.28
N TYR A 222 -0.85 0.35 -12.18
CA TYR A 222 -0.77 1.81 -12.30
C TYR A 222 -2.02 2.41 -12.96
N GLY A 223 -2.58 1.73 -13.97
CA GLY A 223 -3.77 2.19 -14.68
C GLY A 223 -5.01 2.23 -13.77
N SER A 224 -5.21 1.23 -12.92
CA SER A 224 -6.32 1.25 -11.95
C SER A 224 -6.17 2.38 -10.94
N PHE A 225 -4.96 2.59 -10.41
CA PHE A 225 -4.67 3.68 -9.47
C PHE A 225 -4.93 5.05 -10.10
N LEU A 226 -4.26 5.35 -11.21
CA LEU A 226 -4.34 6.66 -11.86
C LEU A 226 -5.74 6.96 -12.40
N LEU A 227 -6.44 5.95 -12.93
CA LEU A 227 -7.80 6.13 -13.43
C LEU A 227 -8.77 6.43 -12.28
N ALA A 228 -8.65 5.73 -11.16
CA ALA A 228 -9.47 5.99 -9.98
C ALA A 228 -9.22 7.40 -9.41
N GLU A 229 -7.95 7.80 -9.25
CA GLU A 229 -7.58 9.14 -8.78
C GLU A 229 -8.10 10.25 -9.74
N TYR A 230 -8.06 10.01 -11.06
CA TYR A 230 -8.61 10.95 -12.04
C TYR A 230 -10.11 11.20 -11.85
N PHE A 231 -10.87 10.18 -11.45
CA PHE A 231 -12.31 10.28 -11.14
C PHE A 231 -12.60 10.65 -9.67
N HIS A 232 -11.59 11.02 -8.90
CA HIS A 232 -11.70 11.28 -7.45
C HIS A 232 -12.30 10.10 -6.68
N LEU A 233 -11.88 8.89 -7.03
CA LEU A 233 -12.17 7.63 -6.35
C LEU A 233 -10.91 7.19 -5.57
N SER A 234 -11.02 6.10 -4.79
CA SER A 234 -9.84 5.57 -4.09
C SER A 234 -8.92 4.79 -5.02
N GLY A 235 -7.75 5.36 -5.36
CA GLY A 235 -6.69 4.68 -6.10
C GLY A 235 -6.17 3.44 -5.37
N VAL A 236 -6.06 3.51 -4.05
CA VAL A 236 -5.66 2.39 -3.17
C VAL A 236 -6.59 1.20 -3.34
N LEU A 237 -7.91 1.40 -3.20
CA LEU A 237 -8.90 0.34 -3.35
C LEU A 237 -9.04 -0.17 -4.78
N ALA A 238 -8.81 0.70 -5.77
CA ALA A 238 -8.79 0.29 -7.17
C ALA A 238 -7.60 -0.65 -7.45
N THR A 239 -6.41 -0.29 -6.99
CA THR A 239 -5.21 -1.12 -7.15
C THR A 239 -5.33 -2.44 -6.39
N LEU A 240 -5.89 -2.41 -5.17
CA LEU A 240 -6.17 -3.60 -4.38
C LEU A 240 -7.13 -4.55 -5.13
N ALA A 241 -8.25 -4.04 -5.64
CA ALA A 241 -9.22 -4.84 -6.39
C ALA A 241 -8.59 -5.41 -7.67
N SER A 242 -7.77 -4.60 -8.36
CA SER A 242 -7.04 -5.01 -9.56
C SER A 242 -6.04 -6.11 -9.26
N GLY A 243 -5.20 -5.95 -8.24
CA GLY A 243 -4.22 -6.95 -7.82
C GLY A 243 -4.87 -8.27 -7.41
N LEU A 244 -5.93 -8.19 -6.60
CA LEU A 244 -6.69 -9.37 -6.17
C LEU A 244 -7.31 -10.13 -7.34
N MET A 245 -7.87 -9.44 -8.35
CA MET A 245 -8.40 -10.08 -9.55
C MET A 245 -7.30 -10.70 -10.40
N MET A 246 -6.21 -9.97 -10.66
CA MET A 246 -5.09 -10.48 -11.45
C MET A 246 -4.45 -11.71 -10.80
N GLY A 247 -4.25 -11.69 -9.49
CA GLY A 247 -3.64 -12.79 -8.73
C GLY A 247 -4.52 -14.05 -8.67
N ASN A 248 -5.84 -13.90 -8.58
CA ASN A 248 -6.74 -15.05 -8.41
C ASN A 248 -7.33 -15.54 -9.74
N ILE A 249 -7.88 -14.65 -10.58
CA ILE A 249 -8.48 -15.03 -11.86
C ILE A 249 -7.40 -15.30 -12.90
N GLY A 250 -6.28 -14.57 -12.88
CA GLY A 250 -5.14 -14.83 -13.76
C GLY A 250 -4.65 -16.27 -13.69
N GLN A 251 -4.72 -16.89 -12.51
CA GLN A 251 -4.35 -18.30 -12.28
C GLN A 251 -5.28 -19.31 -12.95
N THR A 252 -6.50 -18.94 -13.32
CA THR A 252 -7.46 -19.85 -13.97
C THR A 252 -7.24 -20.02 -15.47
N GLY A 253 -6.11 -19.50 -16.00
CA GLY A 253 -5.68 -19.70 -17.37
C GLY A 253 -5.52 -18.42 -18.22
N ALA A 254 -5.82 -17.24 -17.66
CA ALA A 254 -5.59 -15.97 -18.34
C ALA A 254 -4.09 -15.60 -18.38
N ILE A 255 -3.31 -16.02 -17.39
CA ILE A 255 -1.84 -15.89 -17.35
C ILE A 255 -1.25 -17.29 -17.53
N SER A 256 -0.26 -17.43 -18.40
CA SER A 256 0.40 -18.70 -18.67
C SER A 256 1.20 -19.17 -17.45
N ALA A 257 1.49 -20.49 -17.31
CA ALA A 257 2.26 -21.02 -16.19
C ALA A 257 3.66 -20.37 -16.09
N ARG A 258 4.33 -20.18 -17.23
CA ARG A 258 5.63 -19.50 -17.30
C ARG A 258 5.50 -18.00 -17.00
N GLY A 259 4.41 -17.37 -17.46
CA GLY A 259 4.13 -15.96 -17.18
C GLY A 259 3.86 -15.70 -15.72
N ARG A 260 3.21 -16.64 -15.04
CA ARG A 260 2.94 -16.54 -13.61
C ARG A 260 4.22 -16.45 -12.78
N GLU A 261 5.18 -17.35 -13.00
CA GLU A 261 6.46 -17.31 -12.30
C GLU A 261 7.21 -15.99 -12.56
N ALA A 262 7.15 -15.50 -13.80
CA ALA A 262 7.79 -14.24 -14.17
C ALA A 262 7.09 -13.02 -13.55
N VAL A 263 5.75 -13.00 -13.53
CA VAL A 263 4.94 -11.93 -12.91
C VAL A 263 5.15 -11.92 -11.39
N GLU A 264 5.13 -13.07 -10.73
CA GLU A 264 5.38 -13.19 -9.29
C GLU A 264 6.78 -12.64 -8.93
N ALA A 265 7.82 -13.09 -9.62
CA ALA A 265 9.20 -12.62 -9.39
C ALA A 265 9.36 -11.11 -9.70
N PHE A 266 8.69 -10.60 -10.72
CA PHE A 266 8.69 -9.19 -11.07
C PHE A 266 8.07 -8.34 -9.96
N TRP A 267 6.89 -8.72 -9.45
CA TRP A 267 6.20 -7.94 -8.43
C TRP A 267 6.90 -8.02 -7.07
N GLU A 268 7.45 -9.17 -6.69
CA GLU A 268 8.32 -9.28 -5.50
C GLU A 268 9.52 -8.33 -5.59
N TYR A 269 10.15 -8.25 -6.76
CA TYR A 269 11.31 -7.36 -6.96
C TYR A 269 10.89 -5.88 -6.93
N ILE A 270 9.82 -5.51 -7.60
CA ILE A 270 9.33 -4.11 -7.64
C ILE A 270 8.88 -3.65 -6.26
N ALA A 271 8.17 -4.50 -5.50
CA ALA A 271 7.81 -4.22 -4.12
C ALA A 271 9.04 -4.08 -3.21
N PHE A 272 10.04 -4.94 -3.37
CA PHE A 272 11.33 -4.79 -2.67
C PHE A 272 11.99 -3.45 -2.96
N VAL A 273 12.05 -3.02 -4.22
CA VAL A 273 12.61 -1.72 -4.61
C VAL A 273 11.80 -0.56 -4.01
N ALA A 274 10.46 -0.60 -4.13
CA ALA A 274 9.59 0.44 -3.62
C ALA A 274 9.69 0.60 -2.10
N ASN A 275 9.63 -0.51 -1.35
CA ASN A 275 9.83 -0.52 0.11
C ASN A 275 11.20 0.02 0.50
N SER A 276 12.24 -0.39 -0.22
CA SER A 276 13.60 0.05 0.05
C SER A 276 13.74 1.56 -0.09
N LEU A 277 13.22 2.11 -1.18
CA LEU A 277 13.27 3.55 -1.44
C LEU A 277 12.46 4.34 -0.41
N ILE A 278 11.25 3.90 -0.07
CA ILE A 278 10.39 4.59 0.89
C ILE A 278 11.08 4.67 2.26
N PHE A 279 11.44 3.52 2.85
CA PHE A 279 11.99 3.50 4.20
C PHE A 279 13.37 4.16 4.30
N LEU A 280 14.21 4.03 3.28
CA LEU A 280 15.50 4.69 3.25
C LEU A 280 15.36 6.22 3.13
N LEU A 281 14.46 6.71 2.25
CA LEU A 281 14.21 8.13 2.06
C LEU A 281 13.51 8.77 3.27
N ILE A 282 12.63 8.03 3.97
CA ILE A 282 12.08 8.48 5.25
C ILE A 282 13.21 8.71 6.25
N GLY A 283 14.10 7.73 6.41
CA GLY A 283 15.22 7.85 7.33
C GLY A 283 16.21 8.98 6.97
N ILE A 284 16.40 9.28 5.70
CA ILE A 284 17.28 10.39 5.27
C ILE A 284 16.66 11.77 5.58
N ARG A 285 15.33 11.84 5.64
CA ARG A 285 14.61 13.10 5.85
C ARG A 285 14.45 13.47 7.33
N GLU A 286 14.53 12.50 8.25
CA GLU A 286 14.52 12.72 9.69
C GLU A 286 15.87 13.33 10.17
#